data_90bd4dddf50a1081448a34bcc30f9397
#
_entry.id   90bd4dddf50a1081448a34bcc30f9397
#
_cell.length_a   1.000
_cell.length_b   1.000
_cell.length_c   1.000
_cell.angle_alpha   90.00
_cell.angle_beta   90.00
_cell.angle_gamma   90.00
#
_symmetry.space_group_name_H-M   'P 1'
#
loop_
_entity.id
_entity.type
_entity.pdbx_description
1 polymer ?
#
loop_
_entity_poly.entity_id
_entity_poly.type
_entity_poly.pdbx_seq_one_letter_code
_entity_poly.pdbx_strand_id
1 'polypeptide(L)'
;YTSKIMTECLQKAVEKDGIRIFNHTQAIRILTENQNVQGLLCLNRDTCEFEIYACRNIVLATGAPAGMYAQSAYPLGHFGATGMAFEAGAIGKNLTEWQFGIASIHPRWNVSGTYMQVLPRFVSTNPDGSNPHEFLQEYFPSKGEMLTSIFLKGYQWPFDVRKVMNGSSLIDLLVYQESQIKGRRVFLDFQKNPGEDDIDFHELSEEAFEY
;
A
#
# COMPACT_ATOMS: atom_id res chain seq x y z
N TYR A 1 -5.46 -13.24 10.85
CA TYR A 1 -5.02 -13.30 12.27
C TYR A 1 -3.51 -13.54 12.43
N THR A 2 -2.79 -13.97 11.38
CA THR A 2 -1.35 -14.28 11.42
C THR A 2 -0.51 -13.08 11.91
N SER A 3 -0.77 -11.89 11.40
CA SER A 3 -0.03 -10.67 11.78
C SER A 3 -0.20 -10.34 13.27
N LYS A 4 -1.39 -10.54 13.83
CA LYS A 4 -1.64 -10.32 15.26
C LYS A 4 -0.82 -11.29 16.12
N ILE A 5 -0.88 -12.59 15.80
CA ILE A 5 -0.14 -13.62 16.54
C ILE A 5 1.36 -13.36 16.45
N MET A 6 1.87 -13.03 15.27
CA MET A 6 3.28 -12.69 15.07
C MET A 6 3.69 -11.49 15.95
N THR A 7 2.91 -10.42 15.95
CA THR A 7 3.20 -9.22 16.76
C THR A 7 3.22 -9.56 18.25
N GLU A 8 2.22 -10.32 18.73
CA GLU A 8 2.16 -10.74 20.15
C GLU A 8 3.35 -11.63 20.54
N CYS A 9 3.80 -12.55 19.65
CA CYS A 9 4.97 -13.37 19.89
C CYS A 9 6.26 -12.55 19.96
N LEU A 10 6.43 -11.59 19.06
CA LEU A 10 7.58 -10.69 19.04
C LEU A 10 7.60 -9.79 20.27
N GLN A 11 6.47 -9.25 20.68
CA GLN A 11 6.36 -8.45 21.90
C GLN A 11 6.80 -9.26 23.13
N LYS A 12 6.28 -10.48 23.29
CA LYS A 12 6.68 -11.37 24.38
C LYS A 12 8.17 -11.71 24.39
N ALA A 13 8.78 -11.84 23.19
CA ALA A 13 10.22 -12.06 23.08
C ALA A 13 11.02 -10.86 23.59
N VAL A 14 10.64 -9.65 23.18
CA VAL A 14 11.26 -8.38 23.63
C VAL A 14 11.17 -8.23 25.15
N GLU A 15 9.99 -8.50 25.73
CA GLU A 15 9.76 -8.45 27.18
C GLU A 15 10.62 -9.49 27.93
N LYS A 16 10.69 -10.72 27.39
CA LYS A 16 11.50 -11.83 27.96
C LYS A 16 12.98 -11.51 27.97
N ASP A 17 13.49 -10.86 26.93
CA ASP A 17 14.90 -10.47 26.81
C ASP A 17 15.25 -9.25 27.68
N GLY A 18 14.29 -8.68 28.42
CA GLY A 18 14.50 -7.57 29.34
C GLY A 18 14.80 -6.24 28.64
N ILE A 19 14.42 -6.12 27.37
CA ILE A 19 14.57 -4.89 26.61
C ILE A 19 13.60 -3.84 27.17
N ARG A 20 14.11 -2.67 27.52
CA ARG A 20 13.26 -1.59 28.03
C ARG A 20 12.34 -1.05 26.95
N ILE A 21 11.06 -0.99 27.26
CA ILE A 21 10.02 -0.45 26.39
C ILE A 21 9.52 0.88 27.00
N PHE A 22 9.52 1.93 26.24
CA PHE A 22 9.02 3.26 26.65
C PHE A 22 7.71 3.50 25.91
N ASN A 23 6.60 3.17 26.53
CA ASN A 23 5.26 3.45 26.02
C ASN A 23 4.95 4.95 26.09
N HIS A 24 4.02 5.41 25.26
CA HIS A 24 3.57 6.79 25.19
C HIS A 24 4.70 7.82 24.99
N THR A 25 5.83 7.38 24.48
CA THR A 25 7.01 8.19 24.21
C THR A 25 7.12 8.45 22.71
N GLN A 26 6.99 9.70 22.31
CA GLN A 26 7.02 10.12 20.92
C GLN A 26 8.41 10.65 20.56
N ALA A 27 9.06 10.06 19.57
CA ALA A 27 10.29 10.60 19.00
C ALA A 27 10.02 11.93 18.29
N ILE A 28 10.81 12.95 18.61
CA ILE A 28 10.68 14.31 18.07
C ILE A 28 11.82 14.64 17.13
N ARG A 29 13.06 14.29 17.52
CA ARG A 29 14.24 14.61 16.73
C ARG A 29 15.40 13.69 17.03
N ILE A 30 16.12 13.28 15.97
CA ILE A 30 17.41 12.62 16.11
C ILE A 30 18.46 13.70 16.39
N LEU A 31 19.22 13.55 17.46
CA LEU A 31 20.31 14.43 17.82
C LEU A 31 21.60 13.95 17.17
N THR A 32 22.24 14.84 16.41
CA THR A 32 23.47 14.51 15.69
C THR A 32 24.56 15.56 16.01
N GLU A 33 25.80 15.12 16.04
CA GLU A 33 26.98 15.96 16.11
C GLU A 33 28.04 15.42 15.14
N ASN A 34 28.61 16.28 14.29
CA ASN A 34 29.58 15.90 13.27
C ASN A 34 29.14 14.67 12.42
N GLN A 35 27.86 14.67 12.00
CA GLN A 35 27.21 13.59 11.25
C GLN A 35 27.09 12.24 12.00
N ASN A 36 27.35 12.21 13.29
CA ASN A 36 27.16 11.03 14.13
C ASN A 36 25.94 11.19 15.05
N VAL A 37 25.19 10.11 15.19
CA VAL A 37 24.06 10.07 16.13
C VAL A 37 24.58 10.15 17.56
N GLN A 38 23.99 11.06 18.36
CA GLN A 38 24.27 11.23 19.78
C GLN A 38 23.10 10.78 20.64
N GLY A 39 21.91 10.80 20.09
CA GLY A 39 20.72 10.43 20.85
C GLY A 39 19.41 10.76 20.12
N LEU A 40 18.34 10.61 20.88
CA LEU A 40 16.98 10.86 20.43
C LEU A 40 16.28 11.77 21.44
N LEU A 41 15.74 12.90 20.95
CA LEU A 41 14.84 13.73 21.71
C LEU A 41 13.43 13.16 21.59
N CYS A 42 12.79 12.93 22.71
CA CYS A 42 11.44 12.41 22.81
C CYS A 42 10.54 13.30 23.64
N LEU A 43 9.24 13.18 23.43
CA LEU A 43 8.19 13.74 24.30
C LEU A 43 7.47 12.59 25.00
N ASN A 44 7.51 12.59 26.31
CA ASN A 44 6.66 11.72 27.12
C ASN A 44 5.24 12.30 27.09
N ARG A 45 4.29 11.55 26.55
CA ARG A 45 2.91 12.03 26.36
C ARG A 45 2.06 12.00 27.63
N ASP A 46 2.51 11.27 28.64
CA ASP A 46 1.80 11.19 29.93
C ASP A 46 2.19 12.37 30.83
N THR A 47 3.47 12.73 30.85
CA THR A 47 4.00 13.84 31.69
C THR A 47 4.11 15.17 30.92
N CYS A 48 4.03 15.14 29.58
CA CYS A 48 4.31 16.26 28.70
C CYS A 48 5.74 16.82 28.84
N GLU A 49 6.68 16.02 29.29
CA GLU A 49 8.09 16.41 29.45
C GLU A 49 8.94 15.90 28.30
N PHE A 50 10.00 16.66 27.99
CA PHE A 50 11.01 16.22 27.04
C PHE A 50 12.05 15.32 27.72
N GLU A 51 12.39 14.23 27.03
CA GLU A 51 13.38 13.25 27.47
C GLU A 51 14.44 13.09 26.39
N ILE A 52 15.71 12.89 26.81
CA ILE A 52 16.80 12.61 25.88
C ILE A 52 17.32 11.19 26.17
N TYR A 53 17.30 10.38 25.13
CA TYR A 53 17.88 9.03 25.15
C TYR A 53 19.21 9.05 24.42
N ALA A 54 20.32 8.96 25.18
CA ALA A 54 21.66 8.89 24.60
C ALA A 54 21.86 7.54 23.90
N CYS A 55 22.23 7.55 22.63
CA CYS A 55 22.51 6.34 21.85
C CYS A 55 23.40 6.67 20.65
N ARG A 56 24.14 5.66 20.17
CA ARG A 56 25.01 5.79 19.00
C ARG A 56 24.36 5.37 17.70
N ASN A 57 23.33 4.54 17.78
CA ASN A 57 22.61 4.01 16.64
C ASN A 57 21.11 4.06 16.90
N ILE A 58 20.34 4.33 15.86
CA ILE A 58 18.87 4.32 15.90
C ILE A 58 18.38 3.45 14.76
N VAL A 59 17.48 2.52 15.08
CA VAL A 59 16.73 1.75 14.10
C VAL A 59 15.34 2.36 13.95
N LEU A 60 15.02 2.84 12.74
CA LEU A 60 13.70 3.36 12.42
C LEU A 60 12.80 2.23 11.94
N ALA A 61 11.83 1.85 12.75
CA ALA A 61 10.82 0.84 12.46
C ALA A 61 9.40 1.42 12.59
N THR A 62 9.21 2.65 12.11
CA THR A 62 8.04 3.49 12.31
C THR A 62 6.95 3.31 11.24
N GLY A 63 7.10 2.32 10.38
CA GLY A 63 6.17 2.03 9.29
C GLY A 63 6.42 2.91 8.05
N ALA A 64 5.57 2.73 7.04
CA ALA A 64 5.68 3.41 5.77
C ALA A 64 5.19 4.86 5.84
N PRO A 65 5.75 5.78 5.03
CA PRO A 65 5.39 7.21 5.01
C PRO A 65 4.13 7.47 4.16
N ALA A 66 3.13 6.63 4.26
CA ALA A 66 1.94 6.68 3.41
C ALA A 66 1.08 7.94 3.64
N GLY A 67 1.18 8.56 4.81
CA GLY A 67 0.46 9.79 5.13
C GLY A 67 0.96 11.04 4.41
N MET A 68 2.09 10.97 3.70
CA MET A 68 2.61 12.09 2.89
C MET A 68 1.82 12.34 1.59
N TYR A 69 1.05 11.36 1.14
CA TYR A 69 0.25 11.48 -0.07
C TYR A 69 -1.12 12.08 0.23
N ALA A 70 -1.62 12.92 -0.67
CA ALA A 70 -2.95 13.53 -0.55
C ALA A 70 -4.06 12.46 -0.50
N GLN A 71 -3.85 11.35 -1.21
CA GLN A 71 -4.73 10.18 -1.18
C GLN A 71 -3.91 8.95 -0.82
N SER A 72 -4.35 8.23 0.21
CA SER A 72 -3.67 7.04 0.70
C SER A 72 -4.69 6.06 1.30
N ALA A 73 -4.47 4.76 1.11
CA ALA A 73 -5.25 3.71 1.76
C ALA A 73 -4.92 3.59 3.27
N TYR A 74 -3.80 4.11 3.70
CA TYR A 74 -3.36 4.05 5.09
C TYR A 74 -4.05 5.08 5.99
N PRO A 75 -4.12 4.85 7.31
CA PRO A 75 -4.62 5.82 8.26
C PRO A 75 -3.86 7.16 8.21
N LEU A 76 -4.56 8.25 8.50
CA LEU A 76 -4.01 9.62 8.43
C LEU A 76 -2.79 9.84 9.33
N GLY A 77 -2.57 9.05 10.38
CA GLY A 77 -1.41 9.16 11.27
C GLY A 77 -0.15 8.44 10.79
N HIS A 78 -0.17 7.81 9.61
CA HIS A 78 0.94 7.00 9.11
C HIS A 78 1.98 7.86 8.38
N PHE A 79 2.77 8.63 9.10
CA PHE A 79 3.79 9.52 8.52
C PHE A 79 5.20 8.93 8.45
N GLY A 80 5.48 7.85 9.21
CA GLY A 80 6.68 7.04 9.10
C GLY A 80 8.00 7.67 9.54
N ALA A 81 8.04 8.80 10.20
CA ALA A 81 9.25 9.47 10.69
C ALA A 81 10.38 9.67 9.63
N THR A 82 10.07 9.57 8.34
CA THR A 82 11.05 9.68 7.25
C THR A 82 11.72 11.06 7.22
N GLY A 83 10.97 12.14 7.46
CA GLY A 83 11.52 13.50 7.54
C GLY A 83 12.57 13.62 8.63
N MET A 84 12.33 13.04 9.80
CA MET A 84 13.30 13.04 10.91
C MET A 84 14.60 12.33 10.55
N ALA A 85 14.53 11.23 9.77
CA ALA A 85 15.71 10.54 9.27
C ALA A 85 16.51 11.41 8.30
N PHE A 86 15.84 12.07 7.35
CA PHE A 86 16.50 12.96 6.38
C PHE A 86 17.11 14.19 7.05
N GLU A 87 16.45 14.79 8.01
CA GLU A 87 17.02 15.89 8.81
C GLU A 87 18.30 15.47 9.56
N ALA A 88 18.38 14.20 9.97
CA ALA A 88 19.57 13.65 10.60
C ALA A 88 20.67 13.23 9.60
N GLY A 89 20.46 13.41 8.29
CA GLY A 89 21.44 13.13 7.24
C GLY A 89 21.33 11.73 6.64
N ALA A 90 20.23 11.01 6.85
CA ALA A 90 20.02 9.70 6.21
C ALA A 90 19.92 9.84 4.69
N ILE A 91 20.48 8.88 3.96
CA ILE A 91 20.46 8.85 2.49
C ILE A 91 19.22 8.09 2.02
N GLY A 92 18.38 8.77 1.24
CA GLY A 92 17.24 8.14 0.58
C GLY A 92 17.64 7.40 -0.69
N LYS A 93 17.05 6.23 -0.93
CA LYS A 93 17.24 5.45 -2.15
C LYS A 93 15.89 5.05 -2.72
N ASN A 94 15.76 5.08 -4.05
CA ASN A 94 14.54 4.68 -4.77
C ASN A 94 13.28 5.43 -4.29
N LEU A 95 13.38 6.72 -4.01
CA LEU A 95 12.27 7.51 -3.46
C LEU A 95 11.09 7.64 -4.44
N THR A 96 11.31 7.43 -5.73
CA THR A 96 10.27 7.36 -6.77
C THR A 96 9.52 6.04 -6.79
N GLU A 97 10.03 5.02 -6.10
CA GLU A 97 9.47 3.67 -6.03
C GLU A 97 8.50 3.50 -4.85
N TRP A 98 8.16 4.58 -4.17
CA TRP A 98 7.20 4.58 -3.07
C TRP A 98 5.78 4.51 -3.62
N GLN A 99 5.40 3.33 -3.98
CA GLN A 99 4.10 3.05 -4.55
C GLN A 99 3.45 1.88 -3.84
N PHE A 100 2.16 1.82 -4.00
CA PHE A 100 1.30 0.75 -3.52
C PHE A 100 0.52 0.16 -4.69
N GLY A 101 -0.33 -0.80 -4.42
CA GLY A 101 -1.29 -1.28 -5.41
C GLY A 101 -2.49 -0.34 -5.54
N ILE A 102 -3.53 -0.82 -6.21
CA ILE A 102 -4.78 -0.09 -6.36
C ILE A 102 -5.45 0.08 -4.99
N ALA A 103 -5.87 1.29 -4.68
CA ALA A 103 -6.56 1.63 -3.45
C ALA A 103 -7.84 2.41 -3.75
N SER A 104 -8.90 2.17 -2.96
CA SER A 104 -10.12 2.97 -3.04
C SER A 104 -9.99 4.26 -2.23
N ILE A 105 -10.72 5.27 -2.65
CA ILE A 105 -10.79 6.58 -1.99
C ILE A 105 -11.94 6.60 -0.98
N HIS A 106 -13.06 5.97 -1.33
CA HIS A 106 -14.25 5.86 -0.51
C HIS A 106 -14.83 4.44 -0.57
N PRO A 107 -14.76 3.66 0.52
CA PRO A 107 -13.93 3.90 1.71
C PRO A 107 -12.44 3.88 1.36
N ARG A 108 -11.60 4.49 2.20
CA ARG A 108 -10.14 4.42 2.03
C ARG A 108 -9.66 3.01 2.38
N TRP A 109 -9.34 2.24 1.35
CA TRP A 109 -8.99 0.84 1.51
C TRP A 109 -8.00 0.39 0.45
N ASN A 110 -7.09 -0.51 0.81
CA ASN A 110 -6.33 -1.25 -0.18
C ASN A 110 -7.23 -2.29 -0.83
N VAL A 111 -7.48 -2.18 -2.12
CA VAL A 111 -8.37 -3.08 -2.87
C VAL A 111 -7.62 -4.06 -3.76
N SER A 112 -6.30 -4.06 -3.74
CA SER A 112 -5.49 -5.15 -4.29
C SER A 112 -5.57 -6.40 -3.40
N GLY A 113 -5.03 -7.52 -3.84
CA GLY A 113 -5.14 -8.77 -3.11
C GLY A 113 -6.50 -9.46 -3.31
N THR A 114 -7.14 -9.91 -2.24
CA THR A 114 -8.36 -10.73 -2.30
C THR A 114 -9.52 -10.11 -3.05
N TYR A 115 -9.60 -8.79 -3.13
CA TYR A 115 -10.64 -8.12 -3.92
C TYR A 115 -10.53 -8.39 -5.42
N MET A 116 -9.33 -8.59 -5.93
CA MET A 116 -9.10 -8.92 -7.34
C MET A 116 -9.35 -10.39 -7.66
N GLN A 117 -9.19 -11.27 -6.66
CA GLN A 117 -9.41 -12.71 -6.82
C GLN A 117 -10.88 -13.06 -7.07
N VAL A 118 -11.82 -12.19 -6.71
CA VAL A 118 -13.24 -12.35 -7.01
C VAL A 118 -13.65 -11.71 -8.36
N LEU A 119 -12.67 -11.33 -9.17
CA LEU A 119 -12.83 -10.84 -10.55
C LEU A 119 -13.85 -9.70 -10.69
N PRO A 120 -13.64 -8.56 -9.98
CA PRO A 120 -14.54 -7.43 -10.08
C PRO A 120 -14.54 -6.83 -11.47
N ARG A 121 -15.66 -6.24 -11.89
CA ARG A 121 -15.70 -5.43 -13.09
C ARG A 121 -15.12 -4.04 -12.79
N PHE A 122 -14.28 -3.55 -13.69
CA PHE A 122 -13.73 -2.20 -13.61
C PHE A 122 -14.61 -1.26 -14.43
N VAL A 123 -15.36 -0.43 -13.74
CA VAL A 123 -16.32 0.49 -14.37
C VAL A 123 -15.88 1.91 -14.12
N SER A 124 -15.83 2.74 -15.14
CA SER A 124 -15.67 4.19 -15.02
C SER A 124 -16.95 4.94 -15.36
N THR A 125 -17.17 6.08 -14.71
CA THR A 125 -18.31 6.97 -14.96
C THR A 125 -17.85 8.41 -15.09
N ASN A 126 -18.69 9.27 -15.65
CA ASN A 126 -18.51 10.71 -15.50
C ASN A 126 -18.59 11.10 -14.01
N PRO A 127 -18.10 12.30 -13.61
CA PRO A 127 -18.16 12.75 -12.22
C PRO A 127 -19.57 12.78 -11.61
N ASP A 128 -20.60 12.96 -12.43
CA ASP A 128 -22.02 12.94 -12.03
C ASP A 128 -22.62 11.52 -11.92
N GLY A 129 -21.84 10.49 -12.25
CA GLY A 129 -22.25 9.08 -12.24
C GLY A 129 -22.87 8.61 -13.57
N SER A 130 -23.03 9.49 -14.55
CA SER A 130 -23.55 9.11 -15.88
C SER A 130 -22.50 8.37 -16.73
N ASN A 131 -22.97 7.77 -17.82
CA ASN A 131 -22.15 7.09 -18.81
C ASN A 131 -21.22 6.03 -18.22
N PRO A 132 -21.74 4.96 -17.57
CA PRO A 132 -20.94 3.85 -17.08
C PRO A 132 -20.26 3.11 -18.25
N HIS A 133 -19.00 2.74 -18.06
CA HIS A 133 -18.17 2.13 -19.08
C HIS A 133 -17.20 1.12 -18.47
N GLU A 134 -17.23 -0.13 -18.96
CA GLU A 134 -16.26 -1.17 -18.62
C GLU A 134 -15.00 -1.04 -19.46
N PHE A 135 -14.08 -0.23 -19.04
CA PHE A 135 -12.96 0.23 -19.85
C PHE A 135 -11.85 -0.79 -20.09
N LEU A 136 -11.71 -1.82 -19.26
CA LEU A 136 -10.60 -2.78 -19.42
C LEU A 136 -10.72 -3.60 -20.72
N GLN A 137 -11.94 -3.94 -21.15
CA GLN A 137 -12.17 -4.78 -22.32
C GLN A 137 -11.55 -4.26 -23.61
N GLU A 138 -11.38 -2.95 -23.72
CA GLU A 138 -10.81 -2.30 -24.92
C GLU A 138 -9.29 -2.52 -25.05
N TYR A 139 -8.62 -2.91 -23.97
CA TYR A 139 -7.18 -2.97 -23.90
C TYR A 139 -6.62 -4.40 -23.81
N PHE A 140 -7.48 -5.39 -23.73
CA PHE A 140 -7.09 -6.79 -23.69
C PHE A 140 -7.56 -7.53 -24.94
N PRO A 141 -6.71 -8.40 -25.53
CA PRO A 141 -7.04 -9.14 -26.73
C PRO A 141 -8.25 -10.08 -26.57
N SER A 142 -8.44 -10.61 -25.35
CA SER A 142 -9.55 -11.48 -25.02
C SER A 142 -10.09 -11.25 -23.61
N LYS A 143 -11.30 -11.74 -23.35
CA LYS A 143 -11.89 -11.72 -22.01
C LYS A 143 -11.06 -12.55 -21.03
N GLY A 144 -10.53 -13.71 -21.46
CA GLY A 144 -9.69 -14.57 -20.65
C GLY A 144 -8.40 -13.90 -20.18
N GLU A 145 -7.69 -13.21 -21.08
CA GLU A 145 -6.49 -12.44 -20.73
C GLU A 145 -6.80 -11.29 -19.77
N MET A 146 -7.92 -10.60 -19.95
CA MET A 146 -8.38 -9.55 -19.04
C MET A 146 -8.65 -10.13 -17.63
N LEU A 147 -9.43 -11.20 -17.54
CA LEU A 147 -9.77 -11.85 -16.27
C LEU A 147 -8.52 -12.40 -15.57
N THR A 148 -7.62 -13.04 -16.33
CA THR A 148 -6.30 -13.48 -15.84
C THR A 148 -5.53 -12.32 -15.21
N SER A 149 -5.44 -11.19 -15.91
CA SER A 149 -4.71 -10.01 -15.41
C SER A 149 -5.35 -9.43 -14.16
N ILE A 150 -6.68 -9.42 -14.06
CA ILE A 150 -7.41 -9.00 -12.85
C ILE A 150 -7.09 -9.95 -11.69
N PHE A 151 -7.17 -11.26 -11.91
CA PHE A 151 -6.89 -12.28 -10.90
C PHE A 151 -5.45 -12.17 -10.39
N LEU A 152 -4.48 -12.12 -11.31
CA LEU A 152 -3.07 -11.98 -10.98
C LEU A 152 -2.76 -10.66 -10.25
N LYS A 153 -3.54 -9.61 -10.45
CA LYS A 153 -3.42 -8.37 -9.66
C LYS A 153 -3.65 -8.60 -8.16
N GLY A 154 -4.38 -9.64 -7.80
CA GLY A 154 -4.55 -10.08 -6.42
C GLY A 154 -3.26 -10.59 -5.76
N TYR A 155 -2.35 -11.15 -6.54
CA TYR A 155 -1.06 -11.71 -6.08
C TYR A 155 0.12 -10.80 -6.44
N GLN A 156 0.03 -10.11 -7.56
CA GLN A 156 1.06 -9.22 -8.11
C GLN A 156 0.68 -7.75 -7.90
N TRP A 157 0.22 -7.42 -6.72
CA TRP A 157 -0.42 -6.14 -6.39
C TRP A 157 0.45 -4.88 -6.47
N PRO A 158 1.78 -4.86 -6.22
CA PRO A 158 2.59 -3.68 -6.46
C PRO A 158 2.70 -3.41 -7.97
N PHE A 159 2.74 -2.13 -8.34
CA PHE A 159 3.03 -1.75 -9.72
C PHE A 159 4.46 -2.21 -10.10
N ASP A 160 4.58 -2.85 -11.23
CA ASP A 160 5.87 -3.27 -11.79
C ASP A 160 5.89 -2.91 -13.29
N VAL A 161 6.76 -2.01 -13.68
CA VAL A 161 6.88 -1.54 -15.08
C VAL A 161 7.11 -2.70 -16.06
N ARG A 162 7.75 -3.79 -15.64
CA ARG A 162 7.99 -4.98 -16.46
C ARG A 162 6.69 -5.75 -16.77
N LYS A 163 5.65 -5.56 -15.97
CA LYS A 163 4.35 -6.20 -16.09
C LYS A 163 3.28 -5.29 -16.74
N VAL A 164 3.70 -4.19 -17.36
CA VAL A 164 2.78 -3.28 -18.04
C VAL A 164 2.33 -3.84 -19.37
N MET A 165 3.25 -4.35 -20.18
CA MET A 165 2.93 -4.78 -21.57
C MET A 165 2.19 -6.12 -21.62
N ASN A 166 2.48 -7.04 -20.72
CA ASN A 166 1.94 -8.40 -20.74
C ASN A 166 1.62 -8.88 -19.31
N GLY A 167 0.99 -8.05 -18.48
CA GLY A 167 0.70 -8.47 -17.11
C GLY A 167 -0.21 -7.51 -16.36
N SER A 168 -0.36 -7.80 -15.08
CA SER A 168 -1.35 -7.16 -14.20
C SER A 168 -1.15 -5.66 -13.97
N SER A 169 0.05 -5.12 -14.20
CA SER A 169 0.32 -3.68 -13.99
C SER A 169 -0.20 -2.79 -15.11
N LEU A 170 -0.66 -3.34 -16.23
CA LEU A 170 -1.45 -2.58 -17.20
C LEU A 170 -2.72 -2.02 -16.56
N ILE A 171 -3.36 -2.78 -15.67
CA ILE A 171 -4.58 -2.33 -14.97
C ILE A 171 -4.33 -1.05 -14.16
N ASP A 172 -3.18 -0.93 -13.49
CA ASP A 172 -2.83 0.27 -12.72
C ASP A 172 -2.78 1.52 -13.63
N LEU A 173 -2.16 1.38 -14.81
CA LEU A 173 -2.09 2.47 -15.78
C LEU A 173 -3.45 2.84 -16.35
N LEU A 174 -4.30 1.87 -16.64
CA LEU A 174 -5.65 2.11 -17.16
C LEU A 174 -6.53 2.79 -16.12
N VAL A 175 -6.43 2.40 -14.84
CA VAL A 175 -7.10 3.09 -13.73
C VAL A 175 -6.59 4.53 -13.60
N TYR A 176 -5.28 4.74 -13.71
CA TYR A 176 -4.70 6.09 -13.72
C TYR A 176 -5.21 6.91 -14.91
N GLN A 177 -5.22 6.33 -16.09
CA GLN A 177 -5.72 6.99 -17.32
C GLN A 177 -7.18 7.40 -17.16
N GLU A 178 -8.06 6.52 -16.70
CA GLU A 178 -9.46 6.82 -16.48
C GLU A 178 -9.65 7.90 -15.41
N SER A 179 -8.97 7.75 -14.25
CA SER A 179 -9.21 8.62 -13.11
C SER A 179 -8.48 9.96 -13.20
N GLN A 180 -7.19 9.97 -13.57
CA GLN A 180 -6.36 11.19 -13.50
C GLN A 180 -6.30 11.93 -14.85
N ILE A 181 -6.25 11.21 -15.97
CA ILE A 181 -6.13 11.82 -17.29
C ILE A 181 -7.52 12.21 -17.82
N LYS A 182 -8.47 11.28 -17.78
CA LYS A 182 -9.84 11.51 -18.28
C LYS A 182 -10.77 12.16 -17.25
N GLY A 183 -10.37 12.24 -15.97
CA GLY A 183 -11.15 12.83 -14.90
C GLY A 183 -12.43 12.06 -14.56
N ARG A 184 -12.49 10.77 -14.90
CA ARG A 184 -13.64 9.90 -14.61
C ARG A 184 -13.52 9.31 -13.22
N ARG A 185 -14.64 8.86 -12.66
CA ARG A 185 -14.66 8.09 -11.41
C ARG A 185 -14.55 6.62 -11.74
N VAL A 186 -13.63 5.90 -11.06
CA VAL A 186 -13.42 4.46 -11.28
C VAL A 186 -13.99 3.69 -10.09
N PHE A 187 -14.67 2.59 -10.37
CA PHE A 187 -15.30 1.71 -9.40
C PHE A 187 -14.92 0.26 -9.68
N LEU A 188 -14.79 -0.52 -8.61
CA LEU A 188 -14.84 -1.97 -8.65
C LEU A 188 -16.30 -2.38 -8.40
N ASP A 189 -16.95 -2.94 -9.40
CA ASP A 189 -18.32 -3.40 -9.31
C ASP A 189 -18.36 -4.90 -9.02
N PHE A 190 -18.86 -5.23 -7.84
CA PHE A 190 -19.04 -6.60 -7.36
C PHE A 190 -20.48 -7.11 -7.50
N GLN A 191 -21.41 -6.29 -7.98
CA GLN A 191 -22.83 -6.66 -8.08
C GLN A 191 -23.10 -7.67 -9.20
N LYS A 192 -22.27 -7.63 -10.22
CA LYS A 192 -22.33 -8.52 -11.38
C LYS A 192 -20.92 -9.05 -11.65
N ASN A 193 -20.34 -9.72 -10.67
CA ASN A 193 -19.16 -10.53 -10.96
C ASN A 193 -19.52 -11.45 -12.13
N PRO A 194 -18.56 -11.80 -12.98
CA PRO A 194 -18.79 -12.86 -13.96
C PRO A 194 -19.41 -14.00 -13.19
N GLY A 195 -20.65 -14.40 -13.54
CA GLY A 195 -21.32 -15.54 -12.91
C GLY A 195 -20.47 -16.79 -13.13
N GLU A 196 -20.65 -17.82 -12.32
CA GLU A 196 -19.96 -19.10 -12.52
C GLU A 196 -20.14 -19.60 -13.96
N ASP A 197 -21.28 -19.28 -14.59
CA ASP A 197 -21.59 -19.62 -15.98
C ASP A 197 -20.85 -18.74 -17.02
N ASP A 198 -20.32 -17.59 -16.61
CA ASP A 198 -19.62 -16.64 -17.48
C ASP A 198 -18.08 -16.79 -17.46
N ILE A 199 -17.55 -17.56 -16.53
CA ILE A 199 -16.12 -17.83 -16.40
C ILE A 199 -15.85 -19.26 -16.84
N ASP A 200 -15.36 -19.42 -18.06
CA ASP A 200 -14.61 -20.63 -18.37
C ASP A 200 -13.23 -20.48 -17.70
N PHE A 201 -13.02 -21.21 -16.59
CA PHE A 201 -11.73 -21.25 -15.91
C PHE A 201 -10.61 -21.74 -16.84
N HIS A 202 -10.94 -22.46 -17.94
CA HIS A 202 -9.97 -22.81 -18.98
C HIS A 202 -9.50 -21.61 -19.81
N GLU A 203 -10.19 -20.46 -19.74
CA GLU A 203 -9.72 -19.22 -20.36
C GLU A 203 -8.66 -18.50 -19.51
N LEU A 204 -8.51 -18.85 -18.22
CA LEU A 204 -7.44 -18.33 -17.38
C LEU A 204 -6.11 -18.97 -17.79
N SER A 205 -5.03 -18.21 -17.68
CA SER A 205 -3.70 -18.73 -17.97
C SER A 205 -3.27 -19.80 -16.97
N GLU A 206 -2.34 -20.69 -17.38
CA GLU A 206 -1.74 -21.67 -16.48
C GLU A 206 -1.17 -21.01 -15.22
N GLU A 207 -0.56 -19.81 -15.35
CA GLU A 207 -0.04 -19.04 -14.21
C GLU A 207 -1.13 -18.69 -13.19
N ALA A 208 -2.37 -18.42 -13.62
CA ALA A 208 -3.48 -18.15 -12.72
C ALA A 208 -4.04 -19.43 -12.05
N PHE A 209 -3.82 -20.60 -12.65
CA PHE A 209 -4.20 -21.89 -12.05
C PHE A 209 -3.23 -22.37 -10.96
N GLU A 210 -1.99 -21.87 -10.94
CA GLU A 210 -1.00 -22.23 -9.91
C GLU A 210 -1.27 -21.60 -8.55
N TYR A 211 -2.19 -20.64 -8.47
CA TYR A 211 -2.58 -19.91 -7.25
C TYR A 211 -3.92 -20.37 -6.67
#